data_e81d7c129ee24a3be6c71bac1da77161
#
_entry.id   e81d7c129ee24a3be6c71bac1da77161
#
_cell.length_a   1.000
_cell.length_b   1.000
_cell.length_c   1.000
_cell.angle_alpha   90.00
_cell.angle_beta   90.00
_cell.angle_gamma   90.00
#
_symmetry.space_group_name_H-M   'P 1'
#
loop_
_entity.id
_entity.type
_entity.pdbx_description
1 polymer ?
#
loop_
_entity_poly.entity_id
_entity_poly.type
_entity_poly.pdbx_seq_one_letter_code
_entity_poly.pdbx_strand_id
1 'polypeptide(L)'
;MQSSERFSEPSVPASKRRLGDDDPLMPPASLLSKFNARLLNPAEAATLPGQRIRPSVYIADRLLVRPNGHYPRSRDLLGQAAAGRGLRLVEELPPRDGDAPSIRGAVMRLEPDDFRPAQVDAWWVIQDARALAGREEPLVGVGLDHLMFATPVVANPYNSPNPYNSPNPYNSPNPFGGWSPIAQYAEPGGGGTQPVNIVLPKPVRQDPMCGRRPVIAVIDTVVLDHPWLREGILTGVTLPGGEIIGFPEFMPAPDGDGVGPLDGLLDPFAFHATFISGLIRQVTPDADILPVPVVRPDGVIIESELLHVLDQVYRLAALHSTGNAGPAIDVVSMSMGYYHESPADVAFDSVMYEALLKLGELGVAVVASAGNDATVRPMFPAAFTPHAGGPVTQPPPNAVPIVGVGALNPNGTVAMFSNSGPSASAWAPGAAMVSTMPITFNAGLNPTSAMIDPSGQRRESPHLDDFSGGFGVGSGTSYAAPVFAAKVANELLTQAQSSGGIPEHESVEHAVTRGRHAVGALVKW
;
A
#
# COMPACT_ATOMS: atom_id res chain seq x y z
N MET A 1 -6.87 15.50 53.44
CA MET A 1 -8.01 15.95 52.61
C MET A 1 -7.48 16.93 51.60
N GLN A 2 -7.08 16.46 50.42
CA GLN A 2 -6.77 17.30 49.27
C GLN A 2 -7.79 16.95 48.18
N SER A 3 -8.56 17.95 47.83
CA SER A 3 -9.58 17.91 46.80
C SER A 3 -8.92 17.75 45.43
N SER A 4 -9.24 16.65 44.74
CA SER A 4 -8.93 16.46 43.33
C SER A 4 -9.76 17.43 42.51
N GLU A 5 -9.20 18.55 42.06
CA GLU A 5 -9.77 19.34 41.00
C GLU A 5 -9.74 18.51 39.72
N ARG A 6 -10.91 18.05 39.28
CA ARG A 6 -11.11 17.54 37.94
C ARG A 6 -10.98 18.72 36.99
N PHE A 7 -9.96 18.70 36.15
CA PHE A 7 -9.92 19.56 34.98
C PHE A 7 -11.18 19.26 34.14
N SER A 8 -12.08 20.23 34.06
CA SER A 8 -13.19 20.18 33.12
C SER A 8 -12.59 20.23 31.71
N GLU A 9 -12.87 19.20 30.91
CA GLU A 9 -12.56 19.22 29.48
C GLU A 9 -13.11 20.49 28.87
N PRO A 10 -12.32 21.22 28.06
CA PRO A 10 -12.85 22.35 27.30
C PRO A 10 -13.96 21.82 26.40
N SER A 11 -15.16 22.34 26.56
CA SER A 11 -16.29 22.06 25.68
C SER A 11 -15.99 22.65 24.30
N VAL A 12 -15.22 21.92 23.49
CA VAL A 12 -15.18 22.15 22.05
C VAL A 12 -16.60 21.85 21.56
N PRO A 13 -17.29 22.80 20.91
CA PRO A 13 -18.55 22.46 20.26
C PRO A 13 -18.21 21.39 19.23
N ALA A 14 -18.51 20.15 19.58
CA ALA A 14 -18.46 19.05 18.65
C ALA A 14 -19.42 19.44 17.52
N SER A 15 -18.88 19.90 16.41
CA SER A 15 -19.61 19.85 15.17
C SER A 15 -19.98 18.39 15.02
N LYS A 16 -21.27 18.08 15.13
CA LYS A 16 -21.83 16.72 15.03
C LYS A 16 -21.72 16.21 13.57
N ARG A 17 -20.59 16.37 12.94
CA ARG A 17 -20.24 15.64 11.74
C ARG A 17 -19.63 14.32 12.20
N ARG A 18 -20.41 13.26 12.12
CA ARG A 18 -19.86 11.91 12.02
C ARG A 18 -18.87 11.94 10.88
N LEU A 19 -17.67 11.38 11.06
CA LEU A 19 -16.82 10.98 9.95
C LEU A 19 -17.74 10.29 8.94
N GLY A 20 -17.95 10.93 7.80
CA GLY A 20 -18.84 10.43 6.78
C GLY A 20 -18.16 9.29 6.05
N ASP A 21 -18.93 8.53 5.34
CA ASP A 21 -18.54 7.62 4.29
C ASP A 21 -18.18 8.45 3.03
N ASP A 22 -17.36 9.49 3.23
CA ASP A 22 -17.02 10.46 2.21
C ASP A 22 -16.07 9.83 1.19
N ASP A 23 -16.27 10.16 -0.09
CA ASP A 23 -15.41 9.67 -1.15
C ASP A 23 -14.01 10.30 -1.06
N PRO A 24 -12.95 9.53 -1.31
CA PRO A 24 -11.58 10.01 -1.25
C PRO A 24 -11.30 11.06 -2.33
N LEU A 25 -10.19 11.79 -2.16
CA LEU A 25 -9.71 12.71 -3.19
C LEU A 25 -9.38 11.95 -4.47
N MET A 26 -9.85 12.48 -5.60
CA MET A 26 -9.58 11.90 -6.91
C MET A 26 -8.28 12.47 -7.49
N PRO A 27 -7.49 11.66 -8.18
CA PRO A 27 -6.27 12.11 -8.80
C PRO A 27 -6.54 13.13 -9.91
N PRO A 28 -5.56 14.02 -10.20
CA PRO A 28 -5.71 15.04 -11.25
C PRO A 28 -5.79 14.41 -12.65
N ALA A 29 -6.43 15.12 -13.58
CA ALA A 29 -6.61 14.65 -14.96
C ALA A 29 -5.30 14.35 -15.70
N SER A 30 -4.20 15.07 -15.37
CA SER A 30 -2.86 14.80 -15.92
C SER A 30 -2.35 13.42 -15.54
N LEU A 31 -2.56 13.00 -14.28
CA LEU A 31 -2.17 11.68 -13.83
C LEU A 31 -3.03 10.59 -14.48
N LEU A 32 -4.35 10.81 -14.56
CA LEU A 32 -5.25 9.89 -15.27
C LEU A 32 -4.81 9.68 -16.72
N SER A 33 -4.50 10.77 -17.43
CA SER A 33 -4.03 10.69 -18.82
C SER A 33 -2.70 9.95 -18.97
N LYS A 34 -1.76 10.16 -18.05
CA LYS A 34 -0.43 9.49 -18.06
C LYS A 34 -0.57 7.96 -18.05
N PHE A 35 -1.55 7.44 -17.31
CA PHE A 35 -1.75 5.99 -17.13
C PHE A 35 -2.90 5.43 -17.96
N ASN A 36 -3.46 6.17 -18.91
CA ASN A 36 -4.69 5.79 -19.63
C ASN A 36 -5.81 5.39 -18.64
N ALA A 37 -5.90 6.09 -17.52
CA ALA A 37 -6.86 5.79 -16.46
C ALA A 37 -8.12 6.65 -16.58
N ARG A 38 -9.21 6.15 -16.01
CA ARG A 38 -10.50 6.82 -15.93
C ARG A 38 -11.00 6.86 -14.50
N LEU A 39 -11.71 7.93 -14.19
CA LEU A 39 -12.54 8.02 -13.01
C LEU A 39 -13.91 7.42 -13.31
N LEU A 40 -14.31 6.41 -12.56
CA LEU A 40 -15.68 5.92 -12.55
C LEU A 40 -16.55 6.94 -11.79
N ASN A 41 -17.31 7.73 -12.55
CA ASN A 41 -18.24 8.70 -11.97
C ASN A 41 -19.63 8.06 -11.80
N PRO A 42 -20.11 7.86 -10.57
CA PRO A 42 -21.42 7.22 -10.32
C PRO A 42 -22.62 7.94 -10.97
N ALA A 43 -22.49 9.24 -11.22
CA ALA A 43 -23.57 10.03 -11.84
C ALA A 43 -23.72 9.78 -13.36
N GLU A 44 -22.67 9.27 -14.01
CA GLU A 44 -22.60 9.09 -15.47
C GLU A 44 -22.41 7.64 -15.88
N ALA A 45 -21.98 6.79 -14.94
CA ALA A 45 -21.63 5.42 -15.23
C ALA A 45 -22.87 4.54 -15.47
N ALA A 46 -22.79 3.68 -16.47
CA ALA A 46 -23.79 2.64 -16.69
C ALA A 46 -23.79 1.66 -15.51
N THR A 47 -24.97 1.31 -15.02
CA THR A 47 -25.17 0.37 -13.93
C THR A 47 -26.25 -0.64 -14.26
N LEU A 48 -26.12 -1.84 -13.75
CA LEU A 48 -27.19 -2.83 -13.77
C LEU A 48 -28.29 -2.46 -12.74
N PRO A 49 -29.54 -2.89 -12.95
CA PRO A 49 -30.62 -2.61 -12.01
C PRO A 49 -30.30 -3.09 -10.59
N GLY A 50 -30.33 -2.16 -9.62
CA GLY A 50 -30.05 -2.42 -8.21
C GLY A 50 -28.58 -2.32 -7.83
N GLN A 51 -27.67 -2.15 -8.77
CA GLN A 51 -26.26 -1.92 -8.48
C GLN A 51 -26.04 -0.51 -7.94
N ARG A 52 -25.26 -0.42 -6.86
CA ARG A 52 -24.77 0.85 -6.30
C ARG A 52 -23.28 0.91 -6.49
N ILE A 53 -22.83 1.90 -7.22
CA ILE A 53 -21.40 2.12 -7.46
C ILE A 53 -20.92 3.37 -6.76
N ARG A 54 -19.64 3.40 -6.46
CA ARG A 54 -18.92 4.51 -5.85
C ARG A 54 -17.76 4.92 -6.75
N PRO A 55 -17.23 6.14 -6.61
CA PRO A 55 -16.07 6.56 -7.39
C PRO A 55 -14.89 5.61 -7.23
N SER A 56 -14.27 5.23 -8.34
CA SER A 56 -13.05 4.42 -8.39
C SER A 56 -12.19 4.87 -9.57
N VAL A 57 -10.90 4.50 -9.57
CA VAL A 57 -9.99 4.83 -10.66
C VAL A 57 -9.46 3.54 -11.27
N TYR A 58 -9.54 3.42 -12.59
CA TYR A 58 -9.17 2.20 -13.31
C TYR A 58 -8.50 2.49 -14.65
N ILE A 59 -7.72 1.55 -15.15
CA ILE A 59 -7.10 1.59 -16.48
C ILE A 59 -8.20 1.35 -17.52
N ALA A 60 -8.32 2.27 -18.47
CA ALA A 60 -9.47 2.31 -19.39
C ALA A 60 -9.59 1.10 -20.30
N ASP A 61 -8.49 0.47 -20.63
CA ASP A 61 -8.40 -0.61 -21.64
C ASP A 61 -8.03 -1.97 -21.03
N ARG A 62 -8.07 -2.14 -19.70
CA ARG A 62 -7.67 -3.39 -19.05
C ARG A 62 -8.73 -3.97 -18.13
N LEU A 63 -8.80 -5.29 -18.13
CA LEU A 63 -9.62 -6.09 -17.25
C LEU A 63 -8.78 -7.19 -16.61
N LEU A 64 -9.06 -7.50 -15.36
CA LEU A 64 -8.48 -8.62 -14.63
C LEU A 64 -9.43 -9.80 -14.66
N VAL A 65 -8.91 -10.98 -14.96
CA VAL A 65 -9.71 -12.22 -14.98
C VAL A 65 -9.02 -13.30 -14.17
N ARG A 66 -9.74 -13.88 -13.23
CA ARG A 66 -9.24 -14.91 -12.34
C ARG A 66 -9.00 -16.23 -13.09
N PRO A 67 -7.84 -16.87 -12.95
CA PRO A 67 -7.54 -18.15 -13.57
C PRO A 67 -8.18 -19.30 -12.75
N ASN A 68 -9.46 -19.47 -12.89
CA ASN A 68 -10.21 -20.54 -12.24
C ASN A 68 -11.08 -21.32 -13.24
N GLY A 69 -11.88 -22.28 -12.78
CA GLY A 69 -12.77 -23.06 -13.63
C GLY A 69 -13.79 -22.23 -14.44
N HIS A 70 -14.03 -20.98 -14.08
CA HIS A 70 -14.89 -20.05 -14.82
C HIS A 70 -14.15 -19.22 -15.87
N TYR A 71 -12.82 -19.30 -15.92
CA TYR A 71 -12.00 -18.48 -16.83
C TYR A 71 -12.43 -18.57 -18.30
N PRO A 72 -12.64 -19.75 -18.92
CA PRO A 72 -13.05 -19.84 -20.31
C PRO A 72 -14.38 -19.10 -20.58
N ARG A 73 -15.39 -19.31 -19.70
CA ARG A 73 -16.68 -18.66 -19.81
C ARG A 73 -16.57 -17.14 -19.63
N SER A 74 -15.82 -16.68 -18.65
CA SER A 74 -15.61 -15.25 -18.40
C SER A 74 -14.94 -14.56 -19.58
N ARG A 75 -13.90 -15.19 -20.15
CA ARG A 75 -13.22 -14.72 -21.35
C ARG A 75 -14.16 -14.63 -22.55
N ASP A 76 -14.99 -15.66 -22.77
CA ASP A 76 -15.96 -15.68 -23.88
C ASP A 76 -17.01 -14.58 -23.74
N LEU A 77 -17.56 -14.37 -22.55
CA LEU A 77 -18.53 -13.30 -22.28
C LEU A 77 -17.90 -11.91 -22.47
N LEU A 78 -16.68 -11.70 -22.00
CA LEU A 78 -15.94 -10.46 -22.21
C LEU A 78 -15.64 -10.22 -23.69
N GLY A 79 -15.28 -11.27 -24.44
CA GLY A 79 -15.05 -11.21 -25.89
C GLY A 79 -16.31 -10.82 -26.66
N GLN A 80 -17.46 -11.40 -26.30
CA GLN A 80 -18.77 -11.04 -26.90
C GLN A 80 -19.15 -9.59 -26.57
N ALA A 81 -18.99 -9.16 -25.33
CA ALA A 81 -19.27 -7.80 -24.91
C ALA A 81 -18.36 -6.78 -25.63
N ALA A 82 -17.07 -7.06 -25.74
CA ALA A 82 -16.11 -6.24 -26.46
C ALA A 82 -16.47 -6.13 -27.95
N ALA A 83 -16.75 -7.26 -28.60
CA ALA A 83 -17.16 -7.29 -30.02
C ALA A 83 -18.43 -6.47 -30.28
N GLY A 84 -19.43 -6.52 -29.37
CA GLY A 84 -20.63 -5.71 -29.41
C GLY A 84 -20.38 -4.20 -29.43
N ARG A 85 -19.21 -3.77 -28.95
CA ARG A 85 -18.75 -2.37 -28.92
C ARG A 85 -17.72 -2.02 -29.99
N GLY A 86 -17.43 -2.94 -30.91
CA GLY A 86 -16.39 -2.75 -31.93
C GLY A 86 -14.97 -2.81 -31.34
N LEU A 87 -14.80 -3.57 -30.27
CA LEU A 87 -13.54 -3.82 -29.62
C LEU A 87 -13.16 -5.31 -29.77
N ARG A 88 -11.87 -5.59 -29.74
CA ARG A 88 -11.34 -6.95 -29.59
C ARG A 88 -10.71 -7.12 -28.20
N LEU A 89 -10.87 -8.30 -27.65
CA LEU A 89 -10.25 -8.69 -26.39
C LEU A 89 -8.94 -9.42 -26.68
N VAL A 90 -7.83 -8.86 -26.19
CA VAL A 90 -6.48 -9.43 -26.36
C VAL A 90 -5.97 -9.87 -25.00
N GLU A 91 -5.49 -11.08 -24.90
CA GLU A 91 -4.85 -11.61 -23.70
C GLU A 91 -3.42 -11.10 -23.63
N GLU A 92 -3.18 -10.06 -22.85
CA GLU A 92 -1.87 -9.42 -22.70
C GLU A 92 -0.95 -10.27 -21.81
N LEU A 93 -1.51 -10.82 -20.72
CA LEU A 93 -0.83 -11.71 -19.80
C LEU A 93 -1.72 -12.93 -19.53
N PRO A 94 -1.43 -14.08 -20.17
CA PRO A 94 -2.19 -15.29 -19.91
C PRO A 94 -2.00 -15.78 -18.48
N PRO A 95 -2.93 -16.61 -17.98
CA PRO A 95 -2.67 -17.39 -16.79
C PRO A 95 -1.37 -18.18 -16.99
N ARG A 96 -0.55 -18.25 -15.96
CA ARG A 96 0.71 -19.00 -16.08
C ARG A 96 0.40 -20.49 -16.08
N ASP A 97 0.74 -21.17 -17.17
CA ASP A 97 0.75 -22.63 -17.26
C ASP A 97 2.10 -23.15 -16.75
N GLY A 98 2.09 -24.18 -15.92
CA GLY A 98 3.30 -24.85 -15.46
C GLY A 98 3.16 -25.55 -14.11
N ASP A 99 4.19 -26.29 -13.70
CA ASP A 99 4.23 -27.06 -12.45
C ASP A 99 4.24 -26.20 -11.17
N ALA A 100 4.51 -24.91 -11.28
CA ALA A 100 4.44 -23.99 -10.16
C ALA A 100 3.07 -23.31 -10.11
N PRO A 101 2.34 -23.41 -8.98
CA PRO A 101 1.06 -22.72 -8.82
C PRO A 101 1.28 -21.20 -9.00
N SER A 102 0.44 -20.58 -9.80
CA SER A 102 0.41 -19.13 -10.00
C SER A 102 -0.87 -18.56 -9.42
N ILE A 103 -0.73 -17.46 -8.69
CA ILE A 103 -1.86 -16.72 -8.13
C ILE A 103 -2.22 -15.49 -8.96
N ARG A 104 -1.43 -15.22 -10.00
CA ARG A 104 -1.64 -14.09 -10.89
C ARG A 104 -2.88 -14.33 -11.76
N GLY A 105 -3.78 -13.37 -11.78
CA GLY A 105 -4.86 -13.31 -12.75
C GLY A 105 -4.36 -13.10 -14.17
N ALA A 106 -5.21 -13.37 -15.15
CA ALA A 106 -4.97 -12.96 -16.53
C ALA A 106 -5.28 -11.46 -16.68
N VAL A 107 -4.45 -10.76 -17.47
CA VAL A 107 -4.70 -9.38 -17.88
C VAL A 107 -5.23 -9.41 -19.30
N MET A 108 -6.44 -8.88 -19.48
CA MET A 108 -7.09 -8.74 -20.77
C MET A 108 -7.06 -7.28 -21.21
N ARG A 109 -6.57 -7.01 -22.41
CA ARG A 109 -6.55 -5.67 -23.01
C ARG A 109 -7.64 -5.54 -24.05
N LEU A 110 -8.29 -4.38 -24.06
CA LEU A 110 -9.30 -3.97 -25.02
C LEU A 110 -8.64 -3.12 -26.09
N GLU A 111 -8.78 -3.51 -27.35
CA GLU A 111 -8.27 -2.76 -28.49
C GLU A 111 -9.43 -2.46 -29.46
N PRO A 112 -9.44 -1.30 -30.13
CA PRO A 112 -10.38 -1.05 -31.21
C PRO A 112 -10.25 -2.13 -32.31
N ASP A 113 -11.37 -2.55 -32.87
CA ASP A 113 -11.37 -3.34 -34.09
C ASP A 113 -10.82 -2.47 -35.25
N ASP A 114 -9.92 -3.01 -36.06
CA ASP A 114 -9.18 -2.30 -37.12
C ASP A 114 -10.13 -1.57 -38.13
N PHE A 115 -11.39 -1.91 -38.12
CA PHE A 115 -12.39 -1.38 -39.07
C PHE A 115 -13.33 -0.35 -38.47
N ARG A 116 -13.30 -0.08 -37.15
CA ARG A 116 -14.24 0.84 -36.49
C ARG A 116 -13.59 1.63 -35.38
N PRO A 117 -13.61 2.97 -35.41
CA PRO A 117 -13.23 3.75 -34.25
C PRO A 117 -14.25 3.48 -33.13
N ALA A 118 -13.73 2.97 -31.99
CA ALA A 118 -14.56 2.66 -30.84
C ALA A 118 -13.96 3.32 -29.60
N GLN A 119 -14.83 3.74 -28.68
CA GLN A 119 -14.38 4.23 -27.38
C GLN A 119 -14.00 3.03 -26.52
N VAL A 120 -12.73 2.98 -26.11
CA VAL A 120 -12.23 1.95 -25.21
C VAL A 120 -12.59 2.31 -23.78
N ASP A 121 -13.35 1.44 -23.11
CA ASP A 121 -13.73 1.62 -21.72
C ASP A 121 -14.07 0.27 -21.07
N ALA A 122 -13.21 -0.18 -20.19
CA ALA A 122 -13.31 -1.46 -19.50
C ALA A 122 -14.60 -1.57 -18.65
N TRP A 123 -15.05 -0.45 -18.05
CA TRP A 123 -16.29 -0.44 -17.28
C TRP A 123 -17.51 -0.83 -18.13
N TRP A 124 -17.63 -0.26 -19.33
CA TRP A 124 -18.74 -0.60 -20.21
C TRP A 124 -18.72 -2.06 -20.64
N VAL A 125 -17.54 -2.60 -20.95
CA VAL A 125 -17.40 -3.99 -21.38
C VAL A 125 -17.75 -4.95 -20.25
N ILE A 126 -17.32 -4.67 -19.00
CA ILE A 126 -17.67 -5.53 -17.86
C ILE A 126 -19.15 -5.49 -17.53
N GLN A 127 -19.83 -4.33 -17.70
CA GLN A 127 -21.28 -4.23 -17.49
C GLN A 127 -22.07 -5.01 -18.55
N ASP A 128 -21.67 -4.93 -19.82
CA ASP A 128 -22.30 -5.71 -20.89
C ASP A 128 -22.07 -7.22 -20.68
N ALA A 129 -20.87 -7.63 -20.30
CA ALA A 129 -20.57 -9.03 -19.98
C ALA A 129 -21.40 -9.54 -18.78
N ARG A 130 -21.60 -8.71 -17.74
CA ARG A 130 -22.49 -9.01 -16.61
C ARG A 130 -23.96 -9.14 -17.06
N ALA A 131 -24.40 -8.28 -17.98
CA ALA A 131 -25.75 -8.37 -18.55
C ALA A 131 -25.93 -9.65 -19.38
N LEU A 132 -24.94 -10.03 -20.19
CA LEU A 132 -24.94 -11.28 -20.96
C LEU A 132 -24.92 -12.52 -20.06
N ALA A 133 -24.18 -12.50 -18.96
CA ALA A 133 -24.11 -13.60 -18.00
C ALA A 133 -25.46 -13.89 -17.35
N GLY A 134 -26.25 -12.83 -17.09
CA GLY A 134 -27.55 -12.95 -16.43
C GLY A 134 -27.45 -13.15 -14.92
N ARG A 135 -28.60 -13.40 -14.27
CA ARG A 135 -28.69 -13.55 -12.80
C ARG A 135 -28.48 -14.97 -12.30
N GLU A 136 -28.77 -15.97 -13.14
CA GLU A 136 -28.68 -17.38 -12.74
C GLU A 136 -27.23 -17.85 -12.63
N GLU A 137 -26.38 -17.37 -13.55
CA GLU A 137 -24.94 -17.65 -13.53
C GLU A 137 -24.14 -16.34 -13.68
N PRO A 138 -23.99 -15.56 -12.62
CA PRO A 138 -23.36 -14.25 -12.71
C PRO A 138 -21.90 -14.35 -13.17
N LEU A 139 -21.40 -13.30 -13.80
CA LEU A 139 -20.00 -13.15 -14.12
C LEU A 139 -19.19 -13.03 -12.81
N VAL A 140 -18.27 -13.94 -12.56
CA VAL A 140 -17.43 -13.98 -11.35
C VAL A 140 -15.95 -13.97 -11.71
N GLY A 141 -15.11 -13.44 -10.82
CA GLY A 141 -13.66 -13.41 -11.02
C GLY A 141 -13.21 -12.49 -12.15
N VAL A 142 -13.99 -11.44 -12.43
CA VAL A 142 -13.65 -10.39 -13.40
C VAL A 142 -13.75 -9.04 -12.70
N GLY A 143 -12.68 -8.28 -12.75
CA GLY A 143 -12.57 -6.93 -12.18
C GLY A 143 -11.96 -5.93 -13.15
N LEU A 144 -12.01 -4.68 -12.76
CA LEU A 144 -11.24 -3.61 -13.38
C LEU A 144 -9.76 -3.76 -12.98
N ASP A 145 -8.86 -3.23 -13.78
CA ASP A 145 -7.46 -3.04 -13.41
C ASP A 145 -7.33 -1.66 -12.75
N HIS A 146 -7.34 -1.62 -11.41
CA HIS A 146 -7.40 -0.36 -10.68
C HIS A 146 -6.06 0.38 -10.68
N LEU A 147 -6.15 1.71 -10.64
CA LEU A 147 -5.03 2.56 -10.29
C LEU A 147 -5.01 2.73 -8.78
N MET A 148 -3.93 2.29 -8.17
CA MET A 148 -3.71 2.29 -6.73
C MET A 148 -2.69 3.35 -6.36
N PHE A 149 -2.66 3.73 -5.08
CA PHE A 149 -1.76 4.75 -4.58
C PHE A 149 -1.08 4.31 -3.29
N ALA A 150 0.20 4.66 -3.18
CA ALA A 150 0.89 4.60 -1.89
C ALA A 150 0.26 5.60 -0.91
N THR A 151 0.37 5.33 0.39
CA THR A 151 -0.43 6.01 1.43
C THR A 151 0.39 6.80 2.49
N PRO A 152 1.44 7.58 2.16
CA PRO A 152 1.93 8.61 3.07
C PRO A 152 1.01 9.83 3.04
N VAL A 153 0.98 10.60 4.13
CA VAL A 153 0.39 11.94 4.12
C VAL A 153 1.44 12.88 3.53
N VAL A 154 1.23 13.28 2.31
CA VAL A 154 2.08 14.28 1.64
C VAL A 154 1.30 15.56 1.46
N ALA A 155 1.99 16.70 1.48
CA ALA A 155 1.44 17.93 0.93
C ALA A 155 1.13 17.62 -0.53
N ASN A 156 -0.17 17.58 -0.88
CA ASN A 156 -0.55 17.26 -2.25
C ASN A 156 -0.01 18.37 -3.17
N PRO A 157 1.02 18.14 -3.98
CA PRO A 157 1.55 19.16 -4.87
C PRO A 157 0.52 19.61 -5.92
N TYR A 158 -0.56 18.83 -6.07
CA TYR A 158 -1.70 19.15 -6.95
C TYR A 158 -2.86 19.82 -6.21
N ASN A 159 -2.81 19.94 -4.89
CA ASN A 159 -3.72 20.79 -4.14
C ASN A 159 -3.30 22.26 -4.29
N SER A 160 -3.54 22.80 -5.48
CA SER A 160 -3.67 24.23 -5.64
C SER A 160 -4.62 24.76 -4.56
N PRO A 161 -4.37 25.91 -3.94
CA PRO A 161 -5.27 26.52 -2.98
C PRO A 161 -6.55 27.03 -3.65
N ASN A 162 -7.24 26.16 -4.37
CA ASN A 162 -8.55 26.47 -4.91
C ASN A 162 -9.61 26.08 -3.88
N PRO A 163 -10.17 27.03 -3.13
CA PRO A 163 -11.11 26.78 -2.06
C PRO A 163 -12.45 26.19 -2.56
N TYR A 164 -12.63 26.05 -3.87
CA TYR A 164 -13.92 25.67 -4.46
C TYR A 164 -14.00 24.20 -4.93
N ASN A 165 -12.91 23.44 -4.92
CA ASN A 165 -12.88 22.10 -5.53
C ASN A 165 -12.59 20.92 -4.58
N SER A 166 -12.58 21.11 -3.26
CA SER A 166 -12.46 19.98 -2.35
C SER A 166 -13.81 19.61 -1.75
N PRO A 167 -14.41 18.48 -2.11
CA PRO A 167 -15.59 17.97 -1.42
C PRO A 167 -15.29 17.49 0.01
N ASN A 168 -14.02 17.31 0.36
CA ASN A 168 -13.62 16.93 1.70
C ASN A 168 -13.35 18.20 2.55
N PRO A 169 -14.22 18.51 3.54
CA PRO A 169 -14.05 19.70 4.38
C PRO A 169 -12.79 19.67 5.25
N TYR A 170 -12.10 18.52 5.33
CA TYR A 170 -10.84 18.37 6.06
C TYR A 170 -9.61 18.74 5.21
N ASN A 171 -9.74 18.79 3.88
CA ASN A 171 -8.69 19.22 2.95
C ASN A 171 -8.88 20.64 2.43
N SER A 172 -9.94 21.33 2.86
CA SER A 172 -10.18 22.73 2.49
C SER A 172 -9.50 23.66 3.49
N PRO A 173 -8.82 24.72 3.05
CA PRO A 173 -8.39 25.77 3.98
C PRO A 173 -9.63 26.25 4.74
N ASN A 174 -9.54 26.26 6.07
CA ASN A 174 -10.59 26.82 6.91
C ASN A 174 -10.87 28.26 6.44
N PRO A 175 -12.12 28.63 6.07
CA PRO A 175 -12.46 29.98 5.67
C PRO A 175 -12.14 31.03 6.72
N PHE A 176 -11.78 30.62 7.93
CA PHE A 176 -11.29 31.47 9.02
C PHE A 176 -9.77 31.52 9.13
N GLY A 177 -9.01 31.11 8.06
CA GLY A 177 -7.56 31.23 8.02
C GLY A 177 -6.77 30.12 8.73
N GLY A 178 -7.42 28.98 9.02
CA GLY A 178 -6.77 27.78 9.58
C GLY A 178 -6.51 26.72 8.51
N TRP A 179 -5.43 25.96 8.69
CA TRP A 179 -5.07 24.80 7.88
C TRP A 179 -6.08 23.66 8.08
N SER A 180 -6.28 22.85 7.06
CA SER A 180 -7.01 21.58 7.23
C SER A 180 -6.31 20.75 8.30
N PRO A 181 -7.03 20.13 9.24
CA PRO A 181 -6.42 19.26 10.26
C PRO A 181 -5.59 18.11 9.69
N ILE A 182 -5.92 17.64 8.49
CA ILE A 182 -5.15 16.62 7.78
C ILE A 182 -3.89 17.25 7.17
N ALA A 183 -4.01 18.41 6.55
CA ALA A 183 -2.88 19.09 5.93
C ALA A 183 -1.76 19.43 6.92
N GLN A 184 -2.07 19.60 8.22
CA GLN A 184 -1.04 19.82 9.24
C GLN A 184 -0.02 18.67 9.30
N TYR A 185 -0.43 17.43 9.04
CA TYR A 185 0.47 16.29 9.05
C TYR A 185 1.39 16.21 7.83
N ALA A 186 1.12 17.01 6.81
CA ALA A 186 1.97 17.15 5.63
C ALA A 186 2.99 18.31 5.75
N GLU A 187 2.79 19.20 6.74
CA GLU A 187 3.64 20.36 6.91
C GLU A 187 4.83 20.10 7.85
N PRO A 188 6.00 20.68 7.56
CA PRO A 188 7.12 20.68 8.48
C PRO A 188 6.73 21.22 9.86
N GLY A 189 7.11 20.49 10.92
CA GLY A 189 6.70 20.81 12.30
C GLY A 189 5.35 20.24 12.72
N GLY A 190 4.46 19.88 11.78
CA GLY A 190 3.17 19.22 12.05
C GLY A 190 3.21 17.70 11.89
N GLY A 191 4.34 17.13 11.49
CA GLY A 191 4.51 15.69 11.19
C GLY A 191 4.80 15.42 9.70
N GLY A 192 4.88 16.47 8.88
CA GLY A 192 5.25 16.40 7.48
C GLY A 192 6.74 16.19 7.25
N THR A 193 7.08 15.92 6.00
CA THR A 193 8.45 15.60 5.60
C THR A 193 9.37 16.77 5.85
N GLN A 194 10.38 16.55 6.69
CA GLN A 194 11.45 17.50 6.99
C GLN A 194 12.69 16.75 7.47
N PRO A 195 13.91 17.28 7.22
CA PRO A 195 15.13 16.71 7.78
C PRO A 195 15.19 16.89 9.29
N VAL A 196 15.74 15.88 9.96
CA VAL A 196 15.98 15.91 11.42
C VAL A 196 17.32 15.28 11.76
N ASN A 197 17.92 15.76 12.83
CA ASN A 197 19.07 15.09 13.43
C ASN A 197 18.60 14.06 14.47
N ILE A 198 19.21 12.88 14.46
CA ILE A 198 19.05 11.93 15.55
C ILE A 198 20.40 11.68 16.23
N VAL A 199 20.35 11.47 17.53
CA VAL A 199 21.54 11.15 18.36
C VAL A 199 21.54 9.69 18.81
N LEU A 200 20.54 8.92 18.40
CA LEU A 200 20.44 7.49 18.72
C LEU A 200 21.42 6.70 17.85
N PRO A 201 22.06 5.67 18.42
CA PRO A 201 22.90 4.78 17.63
C PRO A 201 22.06 3.94 16.67
N LYS A 202 22.72 3.40 15.62
CA LYS A 202 22.13 2.37 14.75
C LYS A 202 21.57 1.24 15.62
N PRO A 203 20.34 0.77 15.39
CA PRO A 203 19.81 -0.42 16.03
C PRO A 203 20.72 -1.63 15.82
N VAL A 204 21.08 -2.31 16.91
CA VAL A 204 22.02 -3.43 16.87
C VAL A 204 21.26 -4.71 16.54
N ARG A 205 21.71 -5.42 15.51
CA ARG A 205 21.26 -6.77 15.20
C ARG A 205 21.99 -7.76 16.09
N GLN A 206 21.25 -8.67 16.68
CA GLN A 206 21.83 -9.75 17.48
C GLN A 206 21.99 -11.00 16.61
N ASP A 207 23.01 -11.79 16.87
CA ASP A 207 23.10 -13.10 16.22
C ASP A 207 21.95 -13.98 16.72
N PRO A 208 21.25 -14.69 15.82
CA PRO A 208 20.21 -15.60 16.23
C PRO A 208 20.85 -16.71 17.06
N MET A 209 20.32 -16.93 18.28
CA MET A 209 20.85 -18.00 19.14
C MET A 209 20.63 -19.38 18.52
N CYS A 210 19.57 -19.52 17.72
CA CYS A 210 19.27 -20.71 16.91
C CYS A 210 18.22 -20.37 15.84
N GLY A 211 18.25 -21.10 14.72
CA GLY A 211 17.32 -20.95 13.61
C GLY A 211 17.59 -19.72 12.74
N ARG A 212 16.65 -19.45 11.83
CA ARG A 212 16.72 -18.32 10.90
C ARG A 212 16.09 -17.05 11.46
N ARG A 213 16.34 -15.95 10.80
CA ARG A 213 15.67 -14.68 11.05
C ARG A 213 14.30 -14.64 10.35
N PRO A 214 13.30 -13.94 10.92
CA PRO A 214 12.06 -13.66 10.17
C PRO A 214 12.36 -12.70 9.02
N VAL A 215 11.68 -12.90 7.89
CA VAL A 215 11.81 -12.06 6.71
C VAL A 215 10.53 -11.26 6.49
N ILE A 216 10.68 -9.94 6.36
CA ILE A 216 9.60 -9.02 6.00
C ILE A 216 9.79 -8.59 4.55
N ALA A 217 8.90 -9.02 3.65
CA ALA A 217 8.85 -8.50 2.29
C ALA A 217 8.14 -7.13 2.30
N VAL A 218 8.84 -6.09 1.89
CA VAL A 218 8.33 -4.72 1.78
C VAL A 218 7.98 -4.47 0.32
N ILE A 219 6.68 -4.55 0.02
CA ILE A 219 6.15 -4.28 -1.32
C ILE A 219 5.89 -2.77 -1.39
N ASP A 220 6.83 -2.03 -2.04
CA ASP A 220 6.85 -0.57 -1.99
C ASP A 220 7.73 0.02 -3.12
N THR A 221 8.34 1.20 -2.93
CA THR A 221 9.35 1.77 -3.81
C THR A 221 10.70 1.05 -3.67
N VAL A 222 11.72 1.54 -4.34
CA VAL A 222 13.09 1.01 -4.20
C VAL A 222 13.70 1.46 -2.87
N VAL A 223 14.35 0.56 -2.15
CA VAL A 223 15.15 0.89 -0.96
C VAL A 223 16.51 1.42 -1.40
N LEU A 224 16.85 2.63 -0.98
CA LEU A 224 18.08 3.33 -1.32
C LEU A 224 19.13 3.21 -0.20
N ASP A 225 20.39 3.58 -0.51
CA ASP A 225 21.49 3.44 0.45
C ASP A 225 21.30 4.31 1.70
N HIS A 226 21.47 3.67 2.84
CA HIS A 226 21.53 4.29 4.14
C HIS A 226 22.37 3.43 5.09
N PRO A 227 23.24 4.02 5.97
CA PRO A 227 24.12 3.26 6.86
C PRO A 227 23.41 2.25 7.77
N TRP A 228 22.15 2.52 8.14
CA TRP A 228 21.35 1.59 8.96
C TRP A 228 20.80 0.39 8.18
N LEU A 229 20.80 0.46 6.85
CA LEU A 229 20.17 -0.52 5.97
C LEU A 229 21.18 -1.38 5.17
N ARG A 230 22.49 -1.24 5.46
CA ARG A 230 23.54 -2.03 4.76
C ARG A 230 23.59 -3.49 5.18
N GLU A 231 22.96 -3.85 6.29
CA GLU A 231 22.88 -5.21 6.79
C GLU A 231 21.41 -5.67 6.88
N GLY A 232 21.16 -6.94 6.53
CA GLY A 232 19.83 -7.53 6.62
C GLY A 232 18.82 -6.96 5.62
N ILE A 233 19.29 -6.37 4.53
CA ILE A 233 18.51 -6.13 3.32
C ILE A 233 18.88 -7.23 2.34
N LEU A 234 17.89 -8.02 1.92
CA LEU A 234 18.08 -9.11 0.97
C LEU A 234 18.04 -8.55 -0.46
N THR A 235 19.21 -8.36 -1.05
CA THR A 235 19.36 -7.83 -2.42
C THR A 235 19.68 -8.95 -3.40
N GLY A 236 19.32 -8.76 -4.68
CA GLY A 236 19.64 -9.72 -5.73
C GLY A 236 18.88 -11.04 -5.64
N VAL A 237 17.78 -11.08 -4.89
CA VAL A 237 16.90 -12.25 -4.82
C VAL A 237 16.17 -12.43 -6.14
N THR A 238 16.27 -13.63 -6.72
CA THR A 238 15.62 -13.99 -7.97
C THR A 238 14.86 -15.30 -7.83
N LEU A 239 13.85 -15.47 -8.66
CA LEU A 239 13.18 -16.76 -8.84
C LEU A 239 14.03 -17.67 -9.75
N PRO A 240 13.76 -18.99 -9.77
CA PRO A 240 14.38 -19.90 -10.73
C PRO A 240 14.23 -19.38 -12.18
N GLY A 241 15.31 -19.44 -12.93
CA GLY A 241 15.39 -18.85 -14.28
C GLY A 241 15.93 -17.42 -14.31
N GLY A 242 16.27 -16.83 -13.17
CA GLY A 242 16.86 -15.49 -13.07
C GLY A 242 15.84 -14.34 -13.13
N GLU A 243 14.54 -14.63 -12.96
CA GLU A 243 13.50 -13.60 -12.89
C GLU A 243 13.71 -12.73 -11.64
N ILE A 244 13.93 -11.43 -11.84
CA ILE A 244 14.11 -10.46 -10.76
C ILE A 244 12.76 -10.20 -10.11
N ILE A 245 12.75 -10.03 -8.76
CA ILE A 245 11.52 -9.76 -8.00
C ILE A 245 11.22 -8.25 -7.99
N GLY A 246 9.99 -7.91 -8.35
CA GLY A 246 9.52 -6.52 -8.47
C GLY A 246 10.02 -5.82 -9.74
N PHE A 247 9.96 -4.50 -9.72
CA PHE A 247 10.32 -3.61 -10.83
C PHE A 247 11.48 -2.69 -10.42
N PRO A 248 12.74 -3.18 -10.44
CA PRO A 248 13.91 -2.39 -10.04
C PRO A 248 14.15 -1.16 -10.92
N GLU A 249 13.56 -1.11 -12.12
CA GLU A 249 13.58 0.05 -13.01
C GLU A 249 12.81 1.26 -12.48
N PHE A 250 11.98 1.10 -11.44
CA PHE A 250 11.29 2.22 -10.77
C PHE A 250 12.21 2.97 -9.81
N MET A 251 13.51 2.96 -10.08
CA MET A 251 14.51 3.72 -9.33
C MET A 251 14.22 5.22 -9.42
N PRO A 252 14.15 5.94 -8.29
CA PRO A 252 14.03 7.40 -8.31
C PRO A 252 15.31 8.07 -8.82
N ALA A 253 15.21 9.36 -9.16
CA ALA A 253 16.38 10.16 -9.48
C ALA A 253 17.37 10.20 -8.30
N PRO A 254 18.68 10.35 -8.56
CA PRO A 254 19.70 10.31 -7.52
C PRO A 254 19.56 11.39 -6.43
N ASP A 255 19.01 12.55 -6.78
CA ASP A 255 18.73 13.69 -5.89
C ASP A 255 17.30 13.70 -5.34
N GLY A 256 16.44 12.81 -5.84
CA GLY A 256 15.07 12.64 -5.42
C GLY A 256 14.04 13.52 -6.14
N ASP A 257 14.44 14.26 -7.18
CA ASP A 257 13.57 15.08 -8.03
C ASP A 257 13.63 14.56 -9.48
N GLY A 258 12.78 13.63 -9.84
CA GLY A 258 12.79 12.95 -11.16
C GLY A 258 11.42 12.78 -11.78
N VAL A 259 10.34 13.04 -11.06
CA VAL A 259 8.96 12.85 -11.52
C VAL A 259 8.17 14.16 -11.43
N GLY A 260 7.58 14.57 -12.53
CA GLY A 260 6.83 15.82 -12.61
C GLY A 260 7.69 16.99 -13.07
N PRO A 261 7.40 18.22 -12.62
CA PRO A 261 8.29 19.33 -12.88
C PRO A 261 9.59 19.15 -12.09
N LEU A 262 10.72 19.30 -12.75
CA LEU A 262 12.03 19.35 -12.07
C LEU A 262 12.13 20.72 -11.39
N ASP A 263 11.50 20.85 -10.24
CA ASP A 263 11.32 22.12 -9.52
C ASP A 263 12.22 22.26 -8.28
N GLY A 264 13.07 21.25 -8.06
CA GLY A 264 13.98 21.20 -6.94
C GLY A 264 13.32 20.76 -5.63
N LEU A 265 12.11 20.21 -5.69
CA LEU A 265 11.44 19.59 -4.53
C LEU A 265 11.55 18.08 -4.65
N LEU A 266 11.61 17.40 -3.51
CA LEU A 266 11.64 15.94 -3.50
C LEU A 266 10.33 15.33 -4.02
N ASP A 267 10.45 14.34 -4.87
CA ASP A 267 9.33 13.48 -5.22
C ASP A 267 8.73 12.85 -3.97
N PRO A 268 7.40 12.95 -3.75
CA PRO A 268 6.78 12.61 -2.47
C PRO A 268 6.99 11.17 -2.01
N PHE A 269 7.25 10.26 -2.94
CA PHE A 269 7.35 8.82 -2.67
C PHE A 269 8.75 8.25 -2.93
N ALA A 270 9.69 9.04 -3.46
CA ALA A 270 11.01 8.54 -3.84
C ALA A 270 11.79 7.88 -2.68
N PHE A 271 11.57 8.32 -1.44
CA PHE A 271 12.22 7.82 -0.24
C PHE A 271 11.43 6.75 0.53
N HIS A 272 10.20 6.43 0.10
CA HIS A 272 9.18 5.80 0.94
C HIS A 272 9.62 4.42 1.46
N ALA A 273 10.13 3.51 0.63
CA ALA A 273 10.63 2.21 1.08
C ALA A 273 11.87 2.32 1.99
N THR A 274 12.73 3.31 1.76
CA THR A 274 13.89 3.57 2.65
C THR A 274 13.43 3.99 4.03
N PHE A 275 12.43 4.86 4.12
CA PHE A 275 11.83 5.29 5.36
C PHE A 275 11.15 4.12 6.10
N ILE A 276 10.33 3.33 5.40
CA ILE A 276 9.68 2.11 5.91
C ILE A 276 10.71 1.11 6.45
N SER A 277 11.77 0.86 5.69
CA SER A 277 12.83 -0.06 6.11
C SER A 277 13.53 0.40 7.39
N GLY A 278 13.71 1.71 7.56
CA GLY A 278 14.23 2.29 8.79
C GLY A 278 13.29 2.11 9.98
N LEU A 279 11.97 2.22 9.80
CA LEU A 279 10.98 1.94 10.84
C LEU A 279 11.01 0.47 11.26
N ILE A 280 11.06 -0.45 10.30
CA ILE A 280 11.20 -1.88 10.58
C ILE A 280 12.47 -2.12 11.38
N ARG A 281 13.60 -1.52 10.97
CA ARG A 281 14.89 -1.66 11.64
C ARG A 281 14.87 -1.15 13.09
N GLN A 282 14.11 -0.10 13.37
CA GLN A 282 13.95 0.44 14.74
C GLN A 282 13.12 -0.49 15.63
N VAL A 283 12.09 -1.14 15.09
CA VAL A 283 11.17 -1.99 15.85
C VAL A 283 11.71 -3.41 15.99
N THR A 284 12.28 -3.97 14.93
CA THR A 284 12.82 -5.34 14.90
C THR A 284 14.15 -5.36 14.13
N PRO A 285 15.25 -4.99 14.78
CA PRO A 285 16.57 -4.99 14.13
C PRO A 285 16.99 -6.38 13.63
N ASP A 286 16.46 -7.43 14.23
CA ASP A 286 16.82 -8.82 13.94
C ASP A 286 16.08 -9.44 12.75
N ALA A 287 15.04 -8.80 12.22
CA ALA A 287 14.41 -9.25 10.99
C ALA A 287 15.25 -8.91 9.75
N ASP A 288 15.19 -9.76 8.74
CA ASP A 288 15.65 -9.42 7.40
C ASP A 288 14.53 -8.76 6.61
N ILE A 289 14.90 -7.85 5.73
CA ILE A 289 13.98 -7.11 4.87
C ILE A 289 14.23 -7.52 3.43
N LEU A 290 13.21 -7.96 2.72
CA LEU A 290 13.22 -8.20 1.29
C LEU A 290 12.52 -7.02 0.60
N PRO A 291 13.25 -6.09 -0.03
CA PRO A 291 12.63 -5.04 -0.86
C PRO A 291 11.99 -5.65 -2.10
N VAL A 292 10.75 -5.25 -2.38
CA VAL A 292 9.99 -5.70 -3.54
C VAL A 292 9.39 -4.47 -4.22
N PRO A 293 10.13 -3.81 -5.13
CA PRO A 293 9.68 -2.57 -5.75
C PRO A 293 8.51 -2.80 -6.71
N VAL A 294 7.43 -2.05 -6.50
CA VAL A 294 6.25 -1.99 -7.37
C VAL A 294 5.66 -0.58 -7.44
N VAL A 295 6.00 0.27 -6.46
CA VAL A 295 5.54 1.65 -6.40
C VAL A 295 6.49 2.54 -7.18
N ARG A 296 5.95 3.32 -8.10
CA ARG A 296 6.70 4.34 -8.83
C ARG A 296 7.03 5.53 -7.92
N PRO A 297 8.05 6.33 -8.25
CA PRO A 297 8.39 7.54 -7.48
C PRO A 297 7.25 8.55 -7.34
N ASP A 298 6.27 8.54 -8.26
CA ASP A 298 5.03 9.34 -8.18
C ASP A 298 3.95 8.71 -7.28
N GLY A 299 4.22 7.57 -6.66
CA GLY A 299 3.31 6.89 -5.75
C GLY A 299 2.24 6.03 -6.42
N VAL A 300 2.28 5.90 -7.74
CA VAL A 300 1.28 5.15 -8.52
C VAL A 300 1.65 3.68 -8.66
N ILE A 301 0.65 2.83 -8.53
CA ILE A 301 0.71 1.39 -8.74
C ILE A 301 -0.45 0.98 -9.65
N ILE A 302 -0.23 0.05 -10.57
CA ILE A 302 -1.29 -0.60 -11.33
C ILE A 302 -1.59 -1.94 -10.67
N GLU A 303 -2.85 -2.28 -10.44
CA GLU A 303 -3.24 -3.50 -9.72
C GLU A 303 -2.68 -4.77 -10.37
N SER A 304 -2.70 -4.85 -11.70
CA SER A 304 -2.11 -5.99 -12.43
C SER A 304 -0.60 -6.15 -12.19
N GLU A 305 0.14 -5.06 -12.02
CA GLU A 305 1.55 -5.08 -11.67
C GLU A 305 1.76 -5.57 -10.23
N LEU A 306 0.91 -5.10 -9.30
CA LEU A 306 0.95 -5.60 -7.93
C LEU A 306 0.63 -7.10 -7.87
N LEU A 307 -0.36 -7.57 -8.62
CA LEU A 307 -0.68 -9.01 -8.70
C LEU A 307 0.47 -9.83 -9.28
N HIS A 308 1.20 -9.29 -10.27
CA HIS A 308 2.41 -9.92 -10.78
C HIS A 308 3.49 -10.06 -9.69
N VAL A 309 3.72 -9.02 -8.93
CA VAL A 309 4.70 -9.01 -7.83
C VAL A 309 4.26 -9.94 -6.69
N LEU A 310 2.98 -9.96 -6.34
CA LEU A 310 2.43 -10.90 -5.36
C LEU A 310 2.62 -12.37 -5.79
N ASP A 311 2.47 -12.65 -7.09
CA ASP A 311 2.78 -13.99 -7.65
C ASP A 311 4.26 -14.34 -7.47
N GLN A 312 5.17 -13.40 -7.72
CA GLN A 312 6.60 -13.62 -7.50
C GLN A 312 6.91 -13.91 -6.02
N VAL A 313 6.36 -13.14 -5.09
CA VAL A 313 6.52 -13.33 -3.63
C VAL A 313 5.92 -14.68 -3.20
N TYR A 314 4.73 -15.03 -3.70
CA TYR A 314 4.10 -16.32 -3.43
C TYR A 314 4.96 -17.48 -3.91
N ARG A 315 5.48 -17.43 -5.13
CA ARG A 315 6.35 -18.47 -5.69
C ARG A 315 7.63 -18.62 -4.88
N LEU A 316 8.21 -17.51 -4.42
CA LEU A 316 9.39 -17.53 -3.55
C LEU A 316 9.09 -18.23 -2.21
N ALA A 317 7.97 -17.86 -1.56
CA ALA A 317 7.52 -18.51 -0.33
C ALA A 317 7.20 -20.00 -0.53
N ALA A 318 6.56 -20.36 -1.64
CA ALA A 318 6.24 -21.75 -1.98
C ALA A 318 7.51 -22.57 -2.26
N LEU A 319 8.51 -22.03 -2.93
CA LEU A 319 9.80 -22.68 -3.10
C LEU A 319 10.48 -22.97 -1.77
N HIS A 320 10.50 -22.00 -0.86
CA HIS A 320 11.07 -22.20 0.47
C HIS A 320 10.33 -23.27 1.25
N SER A 321 8.98 -23.30 1.22
CA SER A 321 8.16 -24.30 1.94
C SER A 321 8.40 -25.74 1.47
N THR A 322 8.89 -25.94 0.24
CA THR A 322 9.25 -27.24 -0.31
C THR A 322 10.73 -27.61 -0.14
N GLY A 323 11.49 -26.80 0.63
CA GLY A 323 12.92 -27.03 0.90
C GLY A 323 13.85 -26.65 -0.25
N ASN A 324 13.35 -25.88 -1.24
CA ASN A 324 14.16 -25.35 -2.33
C ASN A 324 14.86 -24.05 -1.92
N ALA A 325 15.88 -23.66 -2.69
CA ALA A 325 16.65 -22.45 -2.41
C ALA A 325 15.80 -21.18 -2.57
N GLY A 326 15.92 -20.28 -1.60
CA GLY A 326 15.24 -18.98 -1.54
C GLY A 326 14.99 -18.56 -0.10
N PRO A 327 14.92 -17.27 0.21
CA PRO A 327 14.58 -16.81 1.54
C PRO A 327 13.14 -17.20 1.89
N ALA A 328 12.92 -17.53 3.17
CA ALA A 328 11.57 -17.58 3.71
C ALA A 328 10.91 -16.21 3.61
N ILE A 329 9.58 -16.18 3.55
CA ILE A 329 8.79 -14.96 3.71
C ILE A 329 7.85 -15.20 4.89
N ASP A 330 7.98 -14.40 5.95
CA ASP A 330 7.10 -14.53 7.13
C ASP A 330 6.02 -13.44 7.18
N VAL A 331 6.37 -12.24 6.72
CA VAL A 331 5.46 -11.09 6.72
C VAL A 331 5.56 -10.36 5.38
N VAL A 332 4.43 -9.92 4.86
CA VAL A 332 4.32 -8.97 3.75
C VAL A 332 3.79 -7.66 4.29
N SER A 333 4.49 -6.56 4.03
CA SER A 333 4.07 -5.20 4.36
C SER A 333 3.69 -4.45 3.08
N MET A 334 2.45 -3.93 3.03
CA MET A 334 1.88 -3.22 1.89
C MET A 334 1.36 -1.86 2.34
N SER A 335 2.02 -0.79 1.87
CA SER A 335 1.71 0.59 2.24
C SER A 335 0.99 1.32 1.11
N MET A 336 -0.09 0.70 0.58
CA MET A 336 -0.82 1.15 -0.60
C MET A 336 -2.26 0.69 -0.59
N GLY A 337 -3.08 1.29 -1.44
CA GLY A 337 -4.44 0.80 -1.62
C GLY A 337 -5.25 1.54 -2.69
N TYR A 338 -6.48 1.08 -2.87
CA TYR A 338 -7.49 1.66 -3.74
C TYR A 338 -8.90 1.53 -3.14
N TYR A 339 -9.83 2.30 -3.68
CA TYR A 339 -11.23 2.24 -3.29
C TYR A 339 -12.05 1.56 -4.38
N HIS A 340 -12.59 0.40 -4.05
CA HIS A 340 -13.40 -0.39 -4.97
C HIS A 340 -14.74 0.28 -5.29
N GLU A 341 -15.22 0.15 -6.52
CA GLU A 341 -16.47 0.74 -6.97
C GLU A 341 -17.72 0.09 -6.35
N SER A 342 -17.63 -1.18 -5.99
CA SER A 342 -18.74 -1.95 -5.41
C SER A 342 -18.26 -2.76 -4.21
N PRO A 343 -17.98 -2.12 -3.05
CA PRO A 343 -17.40 -2.82 -1.89
C PRO A 343 -18.32 -3.90 -1.29
N ALA A 344 -19.62 -3.90 -1.62
CA ALA A 344 -20.56 -4.94 -1.25
C ALA A 344 -20.51 -6.16 -2.19
N ASP A 345 -19.98 -6.00 -3.40
CA ASP A 345 -19.92 -7.03 -4.44
C ASP A 345 -18.49 -7.61 -4.54
N VAL A 346 -17.88 -7.88 -3.42
CA VAL A 346 -16.48 -8.39 -3.32
C VAL A 346 -16.26 -9.68 -4.11
N ALA A 347 -17.33 -10.41 -4.43
CA ALA A 347 -17.26 -11.55 -5.33
C ALA A 347 -16.68 -11.21 -6.72
N PHE A 348 -16.70 -9.94 -7.13
CA PHE A 348 -16.13 -9.50 -8.40
C PHE A 348 -14.63 -9.19 -8.34
N ASP A 349 -14.12 -8.85 -7.15
CA ASP A 349 -12.70 -8.52 -6.93
C ASP A 349 -11.95 -9.63 -6.19
N SER A 350 -12.25 -10.85 -6.52
CA SER A 350 -11.67 -12.01 -5.86
C SER A 350 -10.20 -12.27 -6.24
N VAL A 351 -9.66 -11.61 -7.28
CA VAL A 351 -8.28 -11.84 -7.75
C VAL A 351 -7.28 -11.40 -6.68
N MET A 352 -7.40 -10.15 -6.21
CA MET A 352 -6.51 -9.62 -5.15
C MET A 352 -6.64 -10.42 -3.85
N TYR A 353 -7.87 -10.64 -3.38
CA TYR A 353 -8.08 -11.39 -2.13
C TYR A 353 -7.48 -12.78 -2.18
N GLU A 354 -7.66 -13.50 -3.29
CA GLU A 354 -7.12 -14.85 -3.41
C GLU A 354 -5.61 -14.88 -3.45
N ALA A 355 -4.99 -13.93 -4.13
CA ALA A 355 -3.54 -13.81 -4.12
C ALA A 355 -3.01 -13.67 -2.69
N LEU A 356 -3.65 -12.81 -1.89
CA LEU A 356 -3.27 -12.59 -0.50
C LEU A 356 -3.63 -13.77 0.42
N LEU A 357 -4.77 -14.43 0.18
CA LEU A 357 -5.16 -15.64 0.92
C LEU A 357 -4.15 -16.77 0.69
N LYS A 358 -3.67 -16.95 -0.53
CA LYS A 358 -2.65 -17.97 -0.85
C LYS A 358 -1.33 -17.73 -0.13
N LEU A 359 -0.92 -16.48 0.07
CA LEU A 359 0.21 -16.16 0.94
C LEU A 359 -0.08 -16.57 2.39
N GLY A 360 -1.26 -16.26 2.90
CA GLY A 360 -1.70 -16.67 4.23
C GLY A 360 -1.74 -18.19 4.42
N GLU A 361 -2.11 -18.96 3.38
CA GLU A 361 -2.09 -20.43 3.37
C GLU A 361 -0.66 -21.01 3.45
N LEU A 362 0.37 -20.25 3.10
CA LEU A 362 1.77 -20.59 3.31
C LEU A 362 2.33 -20.12 4.67
N GLY A 363 1.52 -19.52 5.53
CA GLY A 363 1.94 -19.01 6.83
C GLY A 363 2.43 -17.58 6.83
N VAL A 364 2.33 -16.87 5.70
CA VAL A 364 2.75 -15.47 5.55
C VAL A 364 1.69 -14.54 6.12
N ALA A 365 2.06 -13.65 7.03
CA ALA A 365 1.19 -12.60 7.54
C ALA A 365 1.16 -11.41 6.57
N VAL A 366 0.00 -11.02 6.08
CA VAL A 366 -0.16 -9.84 5.22
C VAL A 366 -0.67 -8.67 6.05
N VAL A 367 0.07 -7.56 6.02
CA VAL A 367 -0.21 -6.32 6.75
C VAL A 367 -0.36 -5.18 5.76
N ALA A 368 -1.52 -4.52 5.74
CA ALA A 368 -1.83 -3.46 4.79
C ALA A 368 -2.25 -2.17 5.49
N SER A 369 -1.90 -1.02 4.93
CA SER A 369 -2.30 0.30 5.42
C SER A 369 -3.78 0.58 5.17
N ALA A 370 -4.47 1.17 6.17
CA ALA A 370 -5.91 1.44 6.08
C ALA A 370 -6.27 2.65 5.19
N GLY A 371 -5.33 3.55 4.89
CA GLY A 371 -5.53 4.76 4.09
C GLY A 371 -5.53 6.06 4.90
N ASN A 372 -5.41 7.19 4.20
CA ASN A 372 -5.17 8.51 4.80
C ASN A 372 -6.22 9.57 4.46
N ASP A 373 -7.42 9.15 4.08
CA ASP A 373 -8.48 10.04 3.60
C ASP A 373 -9.49 10.41 4.70
N ALA A 374 -9.19 10.08 5.98
CA ALA A 374 -10.07 10.35 7.12
C ALA A 374 -11.51 9.84 6.91
N THR A 375 -11.66 8.68 6.31
CA THR A 375 -12.95 8.08 5.97
C THR A 375 -13.13 6.73 6.64
N VAL A 376 -14.38 6.25 6.69
CA VAL A 376 -14.72 4.86 7.05
C VAL A 376 -14.95 3.99 5.82
N ARG A 377 -14.81 4.55 4.61
CA ARG A 377 -14.92 3.79 3.37
C ARG A 377 -13.81 2.74 3.31
N PRO A 378 -14.15 1.46 3.05
CA PRO A 378 -13.16 0.39 2.96
C PRO A 378 -12.14 0.65 1.84
N MET A 379 -10.85 0.66 2.19
CA MET A 379 -9.73 0.71 1.24
C MET A 379 -9.09 -0.67 1.13
N PHE A 380 -8.93 -1.18 -0.07
CA PHE A 380 -8.30 -2.47 -0.34
C PHE A 380 -6.80 -2.30 -0.61
N PRO A 381 -5.96 -3.26 -0.14
CA PRO A 381 -6.32 -4.58 0.41
C PRO A 381 -6.63 -4.62 1.92
N ALA A 382 -6.46 -3.54 2.69
CA ALA A 382 -6.73 -3.55 4.14
C ALA A 382 -8.16 -4.02 4.48
N ALA A 383 -9.13 -3.71 3.61
CA ALA A 383 -10.53 -4.09 3.79
C ALA A 383 -10.80 -5.61 3.71
N PHE A 384 -9.83 -6.43 3.31
CA PHE A 384 -9.91 -7.89 3.42
C PHE A 384 -9.61 -8.41 4.83
N THR A 385 -9.34 -7.53 5.78
CA THR A 385 -9.27 -7.90 7.20
C THR A 385 -10.62 -8.48 7.66
N PRO A 386 -10.65 -9.59 8.44
CA PRO A 386 -11.89 -10.19 8.87
C PRO A 386 -12.72 -9.26 9.78
N HIS A 387 -13.97 -9.00 9.39
CA HIS A 387 -14.94 -8.26 10.23
C HIS A 387 -16.39 -8.48 9.79
N ALA A 388 -17.33 -8.27 10.70
CA ALA A 388 -18.76 -8.40 10.41
C ALA A 388 -19.21 -7.39 9.34
N GLY A 389 -19.86 -7.86 8.30
CA GLY A 389 -20.32 -7.04 7.17
C GLY A 389 -19.25 -6.69 6.14
N GLY A 390 -18.02 -7.18 6.33
CA GLY A 390 -16.94 -7.06 5.34
C GLY A 390 -16.94 -8.21 4.32
N PRO A 391 -16.01 -8.14 3.36
CA PRO A 391 -15.83 -9.19 2.36
C PRO A 391 -15.36 -10.51 2.98
N VAL A 392 -14.61 -10.42 4.06
CA VAL A 392 -14.17 -11.55 4.88
C VAL A 392 -14.80 -11.40 6.24
N THR A 393 -15.74 -12.28 6.59
CA THR A 393 -16.51 -12.14 7.83
C THR A 393 -15.84 -12.81 9.03
N GLN A 394 -14.95 -13.76 8.80
CA GLN A 394 -14.23 -14.50 9.84
C GLN A 394 -12.81 -14.82 9.37
N PRO A 395 -11.84 -14.94 10.30
CA PRO A 395 -10.50 -15.39 9.95
C PRO A 395 -10.53 -16.75 9.23
N PRO A 396 -9.84 -16.89 8.08
CA PRO A 396 -9.81 -18.17 7.36
C PRO A 396 -9.17 -19.24 8.24
N PRO A 397 -9.71 -20.49 8.28
CA PRO A 397 -9.23 -21.52 9.20
C PRO A 397 -7.80 -21.98 8.88
N ASN A 398 -7.43 -22.02 7.60
CA ASN A 398 -6.17 -22.59 7.11
C ASN A 398 -5.20 -21.55 6.58
N ALA A 399 -5.36 -20.28 6.93
CA ALA A 399 -4.50 -19.21 6.50
C ALA A 399 -4.27 -18.18 7.62
N VAL A 400 -3.18 -17.46 7.56
CA VAL A 400 -2.97 -16.27 8.39
C VAL A 400 -3.90 -15.17 7.88
N PRO A 401 -4.72 -14.55 8.74
CA PRO A 401 -5.64 -13.49 8.32
C PRO A 401 -4.88 -12.21 7.94
N ILE A 402 -5.44 -11.47 6.99
CA ILE A 402 -4.94 -10.15 6.57
C ILE A 402 -5.24 -9.14 7.67
N VAL A 403 -4.30 -8.22 7.93
CA VAL A 403 -4.42 -7.17 8.94
C VAL A 403 -4.46 -5.80 8.28
N GLY A 404 -5.53 -5.06 8.47
CA GLY A 404 -5.62 -3.65 8.11
C GLY A 404 -5.14 -2.77 9.27
N VAL A 405 -4.23 -1.82 9.02
CA VAL A 405 -3.57 -1.02 10.07
C VAL A 405 -3.86 0.46 9.92
N GLY A 406 -4.48 1.04 10.94
CA GLY A 406 -4.67 2.48 11.10
C GLY A 406 -3.52 3.15 11.87
N ALA A 407 -3.41 4.47 11.73
CA ALA A 407 -2.34 5.26 12.32
C ALA A 407 -2.74 5.93 13.64
N LEU A 408 -1.80 5.89 14.60
CA LEU A 408 -1.90 6.61 15.87
C LEU A 408 -0.97 7.83 15.91
N ASN A 409 -1.41 8.83 16.62
CA ASN A 409 -0.62 9.97 17.06
C ASN A 409 0.39 9.57 18.16
N PRO A 410 1.42 10.39 18.45
CA PRO A 410 2.36 10.13 19.53
C PRO A 410 1.71 9.99 20.93
N ASN A 411 0.54 10.59 21.14
CA ASN A 411 -0.24 10.48 22.39
C ASN A 411 -1.18 9.26 22.42
N GLY A 412 -1.13 8.38 21.40
CA GLY A 412 -1.94 7.16 21.32
C GLY A 412 -3.37 7.36 20.79
N THR A 413 -3.79 8.58 20.45
CA THR A 413 -5.07 8.81 19.78
C THR A 413 -4.99 8.48 18.29
N VAL A 414 -6.13 8.20 17.65
CA VAL A 414 -6.16 7.98 16.19
C VAL A 414 -5.77 9.26 15.48
N ALA A 415 -4.84 9.16 14.53
CA ALA A 415 -4.41 10.29 13.72
C ALA A 415 -5.57 10.77 12.82
N MET A 416 -5.74 12.09 12.68
CA MET A 416 -6.88 12.68 11.99
C MET A 416 -6.98 12.25 10.51
N PHE A 417 -5.86 11.99 9.87
CA PHE A 417 -5.83 11.52 8.48
C PHE A 417 -6.22 10.04 8.34
N SER A 418 -6.04 9.24 9.39
CA SER A 418 -6.21 7.80 9.29
C SER A 418 -7.64 7.41 8.91
N ASN A 419 -7.77 6.56 7.90
CA ASN A 419 -9.00 5.83 7.72
C ASN A 419 -9.27 4.99 8.97
N SER A 420 -10.55 4.75 9.24
CA SER A 420 -11.03 4.08 10.44
C SER A 420 -12.17 3.11 10.09
N GLY A 421 -12.85 2.60 11.10
CA GLY A 421 -13.92 1.62 10.91
C GLY A 421 -13.43 0.18 10.87
N PRO A 422 -14.27 -0.76 10.43
CA PRO A 422 -13.98 -2.20 10.55
C PRO A 422 -12.77 -2.69 9.74
N SER A 423 -12.38 -1.97 8.68
CA SER A 423 -11.20 -2.30 7.87
C SER A 423 -9.86 -1.97 8.55
N ALA A 424 -9.86 -1.24 9.67
CA ALA A 424 -8.69 -1.01 10.51
C ALA A 424 -8.76 -1.94 11.74
N SER A 425 -8.31 -3.19 11.58
CA SER A 425 -8.32 -4.19 12.65
C SER A 425 -7.20 -4.04 13.66
N ALA A 426 -6.17 -3.26 13.33
CA ALA A 426 -5.03 -2.97 14.19
C ALA A 426 -4.64 -1.50 14.10
N TRP A 427 -3.87 -1.06 15.11
CA TRP A 427 -3.41 0.32 15.21
C TRP A 427 -1.93 0.36 15.60
N ALA A 428 -1.16 1.24 14.96
CA ALA A 428 0.24 1.45 15.28
C ALA A 428 0.62 2.93 15.12
N PRO A 429 1.71 3.40 15.77
CA PRO A 429 2.23 4.74 15.53
C PRO A 429 2.46 4.98 14.04
N GLY A 430 1.95 6.10 13.52
CA GLY A 430 2.05 6.45 12.12
C GLY A 430 2.08 7.96 11.88
N ALA A 431 1.99 8.79 12.91
CA ALA A 431 2.08 10.24 12.80
C ALA A 431 3.39 10.76 13.40
N ALA A 432 4.03 11.71 12.72
CA ALA A 432 5.30 12.34 13.11
C ALA A 432 6.41 11.30 13.38
N MET A 433 6.48 10.29 12.55
CA MET A 433 7.48 9.22 12.64
C MET A 433 8.84 9.74 12.18
N VAL A 434 9.91 9.32 12.86
CA VAL A 434 11.29 9.60 12.46
C VAL A 434 11.91 8.34 11.90
N SER A 435 12.51 8.42 10.71
CA SER A 435 13.16 7.28 10.08
C SER A 435 14.28 7.67 9.11
N THR A 436 14.88 6.64 8.51
CA THR A 436 15.96 6.77 7.52
C THR A 436 15.47 7.40 6.23
N MET A 437 16.28 8.31 5.69
CA MET A 437 16.12 8.95 4.39
C MET A 437 17.34 8.65 3.52
N PRO A 438 17.19 8.60 2.19
CA PRO A 438 18.35 8.43 1.32
C PRO A 438 19.35 9.58 1.51
N ILE A 439 20.62 9.24 1.78
CA ILE A 439 21.66 10.23 2.08
C ILE A 439 22.09 11.09 0.86
N THR A 440 21.60 10.74 -0.32
CA THR A 440 21.85 11.49 -1.56
C THR A 440 20.76 12.50 -1.87
N PHE A 441 19.63 12.49 -1.14
CA PHE A 441 18.49 13.32 -1.44
C PHE A 441 18.68 14.74 -0.87
N ASN A 442 18.74 15.72 -1.78
CA ASN A 442 18.78 17.14 -1.48
C ASN A 442 18.00 17.97 -2.51
N ALA A 443 17.31 17.32 -3.44
CA ALA A 443 16.52 17.92 -4.52
C ALA A 443 17.26 19.01 -5.34
N GLY A 444 18.59 19.09 -5.21
CA GLY A 444 19.42 20.06 -5.95
C GLY A 444 19.27 21.52 -5.52
N LEU A 445 18.48 21.83 -4.50
CA LEU A 445 18.28 23.21 -4.02
C LEU A 445 19.40 23.66 -3.09
N ASN A 446 19.60 24.98 -3.06
CA ASN A 446 20.52 25.64 -2.15
C ASN A 446 19.78 26.14 -0.90
N PRO A 447 20.45 26.23 0.26
CA PRO A 447 19.87 26.85 1.44
C PRO A 447 19.48 28.32 1.15
N THR A 448 18.41 28.79 1.80
CA THR A 448 17.89 30.15 1.61
C THR A 448 18.89 31.22 2.01
N SER A 449 19.85 30.91 2.88
CA SER A 449 20.93 31.81 3.27
C SER A 449 22.20 31.01 3.55
N ALA A 450 23.31 31.42 2.94
CA ALA A 450 24.61 30.83 3.18
C ALA A 450 25.69 31.95 3.20
N MET A 451 26.69 31.79 4.07
CA MET A 451 27.84 32.70 4.16
C MET A 451 29.09 31.94 4.62
N ILE A 452 30.24 32.54 4.35
CA ILE A 452 31.50 32.12 4.98
C ILE A 452 31.86 33.16 6.04
N ASP A 453 32.08 32.70 7.28
CA ASP A 453 32.47 33.61 8.36
C ASP A 453 33.96 33.97 8.27
N PRO A 454 34.43 34.97 9.07
CA PRO A 454 35.83 35.37 9.05
C PRO A 454 36.85 34.29 9.40
N SER A 455 36.42 33.20 10.02
CA SER A 455 37.26 32.00 10.29
C SER A 455 37.31 31.00 9.13
N GLY A 456 36.59 31.28 8.03
CA GLY A 456 36.52 30.39 6.87
C GLY A 456 35.46 29.28 6.99
N GLN A 457 34.62 29.31 8.03
CA GLN A 457 33.55 28.29 8.17
C GLN A 457 32.31 28.71 7.39
N ARG A 458 31.73 27.73 6.65
CA ARG A 458 30.45 27.86 6.00
C ARG A 458 29.32 27.82 7.03
N ARG A 459 28.43 28.82 6.96
CA ARG A 459 27.22 28.93 7.77
C ARG A 459 26.04 29.02 6.82
N GLU A 460 24.99 28.25 7.09
CA GLU A 460 23.78 28.24 6.25
C GLU A 460 22.52 27.99 7.06
N SER A 461 21.38 28.39 6.51
CA SER A 461 20.08 28.00 7.05
C SER A 461 19.79 26.54 6.72
N PRO A 462 18.96 25.83 7.52
CA PRO A 462 18.48 24.52 7.15
C PRO A 462 17.71 24.59 5.82
N HIS A 463 17.90 23.61 4.96
CA HIS A 463 17.08 23.37 3.77
C HIS A 463 16.11 22.21 4.05
N LEU A 464 14.81 22.39 3.76
CA LEU A 464 13.78 21.41 4.14
C LEU A 464 13.81 20.12 3.31
N ASP A 465 14.47 20.14 2.15
CA ASP A 465 14.64 18.99 1.28
C ASP A 465 16.07 18.43 1.25
N ASP A 466 16.95 18.88 2.16
CA ASP A 466 18.29 18.33 2.33
C ASP A 466 18.29 17.22 3.38
N PHE A 467 18.19 15.98 2.89
CA PHE A 467 18.23 14.77 3.70
C PHE A 467 19.62 14.11 3.74
N SER A 468 20.68 14.80 3.37
CA SER A 468 22.07 14.29 3.44
C SER A 468 22.48 13.86 4.86
N GLY A 469 21.78 14.37 5.89
CA GLY A 469 21.88 13.87 7.26
C GLY A 469 21.30 12.47 7.49
N GLY A 470 20.58 11.92 6.52
CA GLY A 470 20.06 10.55 6.49
C GLY A 470 18.77 10.32 7.28
N PHE A 471 18.13 11.33 7.85
CA PHE A 471 16.91 11.15 8.63
C PHE A 471 15.88 12.22 8.37
N GLY A 472 14.61 11.82 8.42
CA GLY A 472 13.47 12.71 8.25
C GLY A 472 12.27 12.33 9.09
N VAL A 473 11.28 13.21 9.07
CA VAL A 473 9.95 12.99 9.67
C VAL A 473 8.96 12.64 8.56
N GLY A 474 7.92 11.86 8.89
CA GLY A 474 6.80 11.59 8.01
C GLY A 474 5.58 11.09 8.76
N SER A 475 4.40 11.23 8.14
CA SER A 475 3.13 10.76 8.67
C SER A 475 2.38 9.94 7.63
N GLY A 476 1.64 8.91 8.06
CA GLY A 476 0.81 8.07 7.19
C GLY A 476 0.49 6.72 7.79
N THR A 477 -0.61 6.11 7.38
CA THR A 477 -0.89 4.70 7.66
C THR A 477 0.14 3.80 6.98
N SER A 478 0.80 4.29 5.92
CA SER A 478 1.93 3.64 5.28
C SER A 478 3.14 3.47 6.20
N TYR A 479 3.24 4.22 7.28
CA TYR A 479 4.26 4.06 8.32
C TYR A 479 3.76 3.21 9.49
N ALA A 480 2.45 3.25 9.76
CA ALA A 480 1.85 2.39 10.79
C ALA A 480 1.87 0.91 10.39
N ALA A 481 1.59 0.59 9.13
CA ALA A 481 1.60 -0.79 8.65
C ALA A 481 2.95 -1.50 8.82
N PRO A 482 4.11 -0.95 8.38
CA PRO A 482 5.40 -1.59 8.60
C PRO A 482 5.83 -1.65 10.07
N VAL A 483 5.42 -0.69 10.91
CA VAL A 483 5.61 -0.79 12.36
C VAL A 483 4.84 -1.99 12.92
N PHE A 484 3.61 -2.23 12.46
CA PHE A 484 2.85 -3.40 12.85
C PHE A 484 3.43 -4.70 12.28
N ALA A 485 3.86 -4.72 11.02
CA ALA A 485 4.55 -5.86 10.41
C ALA A 485 5.82 -6.24 11.18
N ALA A 486 6.58 -5.25 11.62
CA ALA A 486 7.75 -5.45 12.49
C ALA A 486 7.37 -6.01 13.87
N LYS A 487 6.22 -5.61 14.45
CA LYS A 487 5.72 -6.22 15.70
C LYS A 487 5.34 -7.69 15.50
N VAL A 488 4.74 -8.05 14.35
CA VAL A 488 4.48 -9.46 14.02
C VAL A 488 5.78 -10.24 13.95
N ALA A 489 6.82 -9.70 13.30
CA ALA A 489 8.14 -10.33 13.25
C ALA A 489 8.78 -10.47 14.63
N ASN A 490 8.63 -9.48 15.52
CA ASN A 490 9.08 -9.59 16.90
C ASN A 490 8.32 -10.68 17.68
N GLU A 491 7.03 -10.83 17.45
CA GLU A 491 6.25 -11.91 18.07
C GLU A 491 6.73 -13.28 17.60
N LEU A 492 7.06 -13.42 16.31
CA LEU A 492 7.68 -14.64 15.78
C LEU A 492 9.01 -14.95 16.47
N LEU A 493 9.86 -13.94 16.71
CA LEU A 493 11.12 -14.11 17.44
C LEU A 493 10.88 -14.48 18.91
N THR A 494 9.89 -13.87 19.56
CA THR A 494 9.53 -14.16 20.95
C THR A 494 9.06 -15.61 21.11
N GLN A 495 8.22 -16.09 20.21
CA GLN A 495 7.77 -17.50 20.17
C GLN A 495 8.96 -18.44 19.92
N ALA A 496 9.86 -18.06 19.01
CA ALA A 496 11.04 -18.83 18.67
C ALA A 496 12.00 -19.03 19.86
N GLN A 497 12.10 -18.05 20.77
CA GLN A 497 12.94 -18.19 21.98
C GLN A 497 12.52 -19.36 22.87
N SER A 498 11.24 -19.67 22.94
CA SER A 498 10.70 -20.80 23.71
C SER A 498 10.74 -22.13 22.98
N SER A 499 10.87 -22.13 21.65
CA SER A 499 10.80 -23.32 20.78
C SER A 499 12.14 -23.71 20.13
N GLY A 500 13.23 -23.01 20.45
CA GLY A 500 14.55 -23.33 19.91
C GLY A 500 14.86 -22.67 18.57
N GLY A 501 14.22 -21.54 18.26
CA GLY A 501 14.43 -20.73 17.04
C GLY A 501 13.32 -20.90 16.00
N ILE A 502 13.33 -20.02 14.98
CA ILE A 502 12.52 -20.22 13.78
C ILE A 502 13.22 -21.29 12.93
N PRO A 503 12.58 -22.44 12.62
CA PRO A 503 13.23 -23.47 11.83
C PRO A 503 13.62 -22.97 10.43
N GLU A 504 14.73 -23.47 9.89
CA GLU A 504 15.12 -23.18 8.50
C GLU A 504 14.08 -23.73 7.54
N HIS A 505 13.57 -24.94 7.82
CA HIS A 505 12.47 -25.58 7.10
C HIS A 505 11.42 -26.05 8.08
N GLU A 506 10.17 -25.77 7.77
CA GLU A 506 9.01 -26.20 8.54
C GLU A 506 7.86 -26.60 7.61
N SER A 507 6.93 -27.42 8.12
CA SER A 507 5.71 -27.72 7.36
C SER A 507 4.84 -26.47 7.22
N VAL A 508 4.08 -26.38 6.14
CA VAL A 508 3.13 -25.28 5.90
C VAL A 508 2.14 -25.15 7.07
N GLU A 509 1.67 -26.28 7.63
CA GLU A 509 0.78 -26.29 8.79
C GLU A 509 1.41 -25.60 10.01
N HIS A 510 2.70 -25.86 10.29
CA HIS A 510 3.41 -25.21 11.38
C HIS A 510 3.62 -23.73 11.09
N ALA A 511 3.99 -23.35 9.86
CA ALA A 511 4.14 -21.95 9.46
C ALA A 511 2.82 -21.17 9.62
N VAL A 512 1.69 -21.75 9.18
CA VAL A 512 0.36 -21.15 9.36
C VAL A 512 0.02 -21.01 10.84
N THR A 513 0.24 -22.05 11.64
CA THR A 513 -0.04 -22.03 13.08
C THR A 513 0.79 -20.95 13.78
N ARG A 514 2.08 -20.86 13.48
CA ARG A 514 3.01 -19.86 14.00
C ARG A 514 2.59 -18.43 13.59
N GLY A 515 2.30 -18.21 12.31
CA GLY A 515 1.85 -16.92 11.79
C GLY A 515 0.51 -16.48 12.40
N ARG A 516 -0.47 -17.38 12.50
CA ARG A 516 -1.76 -17.11 13.16
C ARG A 516 -1.59 -16.76 14.64
N HIS A 517 -0.71 -17.44 15.34
CA HIS A 517 -0.43 -17.15 16.75
C HIS A 517 0.22 -15.77 16.90
N ALA A 518 1.20 -15.44 16.05
CA ALA A 518 1.86 -14.13 16.09
C ALA A 518 0.88 -12.98 15.80
N VAL A 519 0.03 -13.11 14.79
CA VAL A 519 -1.02 -12.10 14.51
C VAL A 519 -2.06 -12.07 15.62
N GLY A 520 -2.53 -13.22 16.11
CA GLY A 520 -3.55 -13.32 17.17
C GLY A 520 -3.10 -12.78 18.54
N ALA A 521 -1.79 -12.71 18.79
CA ALA A 521 -1.24 -12.06 19.99
C ALA A 521 -1.41 -10.52 19.93
N LEU A 522 -1.51 -9.95 18.73
CA LEU A 522 -1.55 -8.51 18.48
C LEU A 522 -2.94 -8.00 18.07
N VAL A 523 -3.77 -8.85 17.47
CA VAL A 523 -5.12 -8.51 16.97
C VAL A 523 -6.16 -9.37 17.67
N LYS A 524 -7.23 -8.73 18.12
CA LYS A 524 -8.43 -9.44 18.63
C LYS A 524 -9.51 -9.33 17.56
N TRP A 525 -9.87 -10.48 17.01
CA TRP A 525 -10.93 -10.61 15.99
C TRP A 525 -12.32 -10.64 16.61
#